data_e3ba1f10ee2f9c718964fc7ea20da22d
#
_entry.id   e3ba1f10ee2f9c718964fc7ea20da22d
#
_cell.length_a   1.000
_cell.length_b   1.000
_cell.length_c   1.000
_cell.angle_alpha   90.00
_cell.angle_beta   90.00
_cell.angle_gamma   90.00
#
_symmetry.space_group_name_H-M   'P 1'
#
loop_
_entity.id
_entity.type
_entity.pdbx_description
1 polymer ?
#
loop_
_entity_poly.entity_id
_entity_poly.type
_entity_poly.pdbx_seq_one_letter_code
_entity_poly.pdbx_strand_id
1 'polypeptide(L)'
;MLNVVLVEPEIPQNCGNIARTCAATGCRLHLIRPLGFDISEKAVRRAGLDYWHMVEVIDYENLSDFFARNQVRQMWCLSTKAPRCYTEANYEDGCYLFFGKETKGLPEGFLAAHFDECVRIPMREDARSLNLSNAVAVTVFEALRQLSFPGLKDYGKMRG
;
A
#
# COMPACT_ATOMS: atom_id res chain seq x y z
N MET A 1 10.40 -2.18 -8.84
CA MET A 1 9.86 -1.24 -7.84
C MET A 1 8.36 -1.45 -7.72
N LEU A 2 7.90 -1.74 -6.51
CA LEU A 2 6.47 -1.93 -6.24
C LEU A 2 5.77 -0.57 -6.07
N ASN A 3 4.46 -0.56 -6.33
CA ASN A 3 3.62 0.62 -6.19
C ASN A 3 2.55 0.37 -5.13
N VAL A 4 2.54 1.18 -4.08
CA VAL A 4 1.51 1.16 -3.04
C VAL A 4 0.49 2.23 -3.39
N VAL A 5 -0.78 1.87 -3.49
CA VAL A 5 -1.88 2.79 -3.81
C VAL A 5 -2.86 2.82 -2.65
N LEU A 6 -3.00 3.97 -2.03
CA LEU A 6 -3.95 4.19 -0.94
C LEU A 6 -5.16 4.95 -1.49
N VAL A 7 -6.33 4.33 -1.45
CA VAL A 7 -7.57 4.92 -1.94
C VAL A 7 -8.28 5.62 -0.80
N GLU A 8 -8.27 6.96 -0.83
CA GLU A 8 -8.92 7.83 0.16
C GLU A 8 -8.48 7.54 1.60
N PRO A 9 -7.17 7.50 1.90
CA PRO A 9 -6.70 7.24 3.26
C PRO A 9 -7.14 8.36 4.21
N GLU A 10 -7.50 7.98 5.45
CA GLU A 10 -8.13 8.88 6.40
C GLU A 10 -7.21 9.33 7.53
N ILE A 11 -6.27 8.47 7.94
CA ILE A 11 -5.49 8.67 9.17
C ILE A 11 -4.04 9.02 8.84
N PRO A 12 -3.56 10.21 9.23
CA PRO A 12 -2.22 10.67 8.87
C PRO A 12 -1.10 9.79 9.45
N GLN A 13 -1.28 9.24 10.66
CA GLN A 13 -0.29 8.35 11.26
C GLN A 13 -0.07 7.08 10.44
N ASN A 14 -1.14 6.52 9.88
CA ASN A 14 -1.03 5.36 8.99
C ASN A 14 -0.24 5.73 7.73
N CYS A 15 -0.55 6.88 7.14
CA CYS A 15 0.17 7.34 5.96
C CYS A 15 1.65 7.55 6.24
N GLY A 16 2.00 8.11 7.41
CA GLY A 16 3.38 8.28 7.85
C GLY A 16 4.12 6.95 7.98
N ASN A 17 3.51 5.97 8.62
CA ASN A 17 4.09 4.63 8.75
C ASN A 17 4.25 3.94 7.39
N ILE A 18 3.29 4.11 6.50
CA ILE A 18 3.36 3.57 5.14
C ILE A 18 4.48 4.23 4.35
N ALA A 19 4.64 5.55 4.47
CA ALA A 19 5.74 6.26 3.84
C ALA A 19 7.09 5.72 4.31
N ARG A 20 7.23 5.41 5.61
CA ARG A 20 8.44 4.81 6.16
C ARG A 20 8.71 3.43 5.55
N THR A 21 7.68 2.59 5.43
CA THR A 21 7.80 1.28 4.77
C THR A 21 8.24 1.46 3.31
N CYS A 22 7.64 2.40 2.58
CA CYS A 22 8.01 2.69 1.20
C CYS A 22 9.46 3.19 1.09
N ALA A 23 9.88 4.05 2.00
CA ALA A 23 11.28 4.51 2.05
C ALA A 23 12.24 3.35 2.27
N ALA A 24 11.90 2.44 3.18
CA ALA A 24 12.75 1.29 3.52
C ALA A 24 12.84 0.26 2.39
N THR A 25 11.85 0.19 1.53
CA THR A 25 11.72 -0.87 0.51
C THR A 25 11.87 -0.36 -0.93
N GLY A 26 11.92 0.95 -1.13
CA GLY A 26 11.99 1.54 -2.48
C GLY A 26 10.66 1.54 -3.22
N CYS A 27 9.54 1.36 -2.54
CA CYS A 27 8.22 1.44 -3.15
C CYS A 27 7.82 2.89 -3.44
N ARG A 28 7.07 3.08 -4.53
CA ARG A 28 6.41 4.35 -4.83
C ARG A 28 5.06 4.40 -4.14
N LEU A 29 4.70 5.56 -3.61
CA LEU A 29 3.42 5.76 -2.89
C LEU A 29 2.48 6.63 -3.71
N HIS A 30 1.29 6.10 -3.99
CA HIS A 30 0.23 6.80 -4.71
C HIS A 30 -0.93 7.05 -3.76
N LEU A 31 -1.41 8.29 -3.72
CA LEU A 31 -2.52 8.71 -2.85
C LEU A 31 -3.70 9.17 -3.71
N ILE A 32 -4.84 8.52 -3.55
CA ILE A 32 -6.06 8.87 -4.27
C ILE A 32 -6.94 9.72 -3.36
N ARG A 33 -7.23 10.95 -3.80
CA ARG A 33 -8.10 11.88 -3.06
C ARG A 33 -9.57 11.43 -3.08
N PRO A 34 -10.39 11.86 -2.10
CA PRO A 34 -10.06 12.80 -1.02
C PRO A 34 -9.22 12.14 0.08
N LEU A 35 -8.36 12.96 0.71
CA LEU A 35 -7.54 12.53 1.83
C LEU A 35 -8.13 13.07 3.12
N GLY A 36 -8.06 12.30 4.21
CA GLY A 36 -8.50 12.73 5.53
C GLY A 36 -7.51 13.65 6.24
N PHE A 37 -6.46 14.10 5.56
CA PHE A 37 -5.40 14.91 6.14
C PHE A 37 -4.74 15.76 5.05
N ASP A 38 -3.92 16.73 5.48
CA ASP A 38 -3.19 17.64 4.60
C ASP A 38 -1.79 17.09 4.32
N ILE A 39 -1.41 17.01 3.05
CA ILE A 39 -0.07 16.56 2.60
C ILE A 39 0.84 17.71 2.17
N SER A 40 0.47 18.96 2.46
CA SER A 40 1.33 20.10 2.19
C SER A 40 2.67 19.94 2.92
N GLU A 41 3.73 20.56 2.43
CA GLU A 41 5.05 20.53 3.06
C GLU A 41 4.99 20.94 4.53
N LYS A 42 4.21 21.97 4.84
CA LYS A 42 4.03 22.46 6.21
C LYS A 42 3.37 21.41 7.10
N ALA A 43 2.30 20.78 6.63
CA ALA A 43 1.59 19.75 7.39
C ALA A 43 2.47 18.52 7.61
N VAL A 44 3.20 18.10 6.60
CA VAL A 44 4.14 16.97 6.67
C VAL A 44 5.23 17.22 7.71
N ARG A 45 5.82 18.40 7.72
CA ARG A 45 6.82 18.79 8.73
C ARG A 45 6.24 18.80 10.15
N ARG A 46 5.03 19.35 10.30
CA ARG A 46 4.34 19.42 11.60
C ARG A 46 4.02 18.05 12.15
N ALA A 47 3.67 17.10 11.28
CA ALA A 47 3.36 15.74 11.67
C ALA A 47 4.61 14.90 11.96
N GLY A 48 5.82 15.41 11.71
CA GLY A 48 7.08 14.68 11.93
C GLY A 48 7.26 13.52 10.96
N LEU A 49 6.78 13.65 9.74
CA LEU A 49 6.90 12.60 8.73
C LEU A 49 8.29 12.64 8.08
N ASP A 50 9.31 12.21 8.84
CA ASP A 50 10.71 12.34 8.46
C ASP A 50 11.09 11.59 7.20
N TYR A 51 10.35 10.52 6.86
CA TYR A 51 10.60 9.68 5.68
C TYR A 51 9.89 10.14 4.43
N TRP A 52 9.03 11.17 4.54
CA TRP A 52 8.20 11.63 3.41
C TRP A 52 9.03 12.06 2.21
N HIS A 53 10.12 12.79 2.46
CA HIS A 53 11.02 13.27 1.39
C HIS A 53 11.86 12.15 0.75
N MET A 54 11.92 10.97 1.38
CA MET A 54 12.68 9.81 0.86
C MET A 54 11.81 8.92 -0.05
N VAL A 55 10.54 9.26 -0.20
CA VAL A 55 9.58 8.46 -0.95
C VAL A 55 9.04 9.29 -2.10
N GLU A 56 8.92 8.70 -3.27
CA GLU A 56 8.18 9.33 -4.36
C GLU A 56 6.70 9.21 -4.04
N VAL A 57 6.07 10.34 -3.70
CA VAL A 57 4.65 10.43 -3.37
C VAL A 57 3.93 11.19 -4.47
N ILE A 58 2.92 10.57 -5.06
CA ILE A 58 2.12 11.15 -6.14
C ILE A 58 0.66 11.11 -5.70
N ASP A 59 -0.04 12.25 -5.79
CA ASP A 59 -1.46 12.30 -5.46
C ASP A 59 -2.31 12.49 -6.73
N TYR A 60 -3.55 12.03 -6.64
CA TYR A 60 -4.49 12.00 -7.75
C TYR A 60 -5.85 12.50 -7.29
N GLU A 61 -6.58 13.17 -8.19
CA GLU A 61 -7.91 13.69 -7.89
C GLU A 61 -8.92 12.59 -7.58
N ASN A 62 -8.79 11.44 -8.26
CA ASN A 62 -9.68 10.28 -8.11
C ASN A 62 -9.06 9.07 -8.81
N LEU A 63 -9.73 7.92 -8.74
CA LEU A 63 -9.28 6.70 -9.41
C LEU A 63 -9.18 6.85 -10.94
N SER A 64 -10.10 7.59 -11.56
CA SER A 64 -10.03 7.87 -13.00
C SER A 64 -8.74 8.58 -13.38
N ASP A 65 -8.37 9.61 -12.60
CA ASP A 65 -7.12 10.35 -12.81
C ASP A 65 -5.91 9.42 -12.65
N PHE A 66 -5.93 8.55 -11.63
CA PHE A 66 -4.88 7.57 -11.41
C PHE A 66 -4.68 6.66 -12.63
N PHE A 67 -5.76 6.04 -13.11
CA PHE A 67 -5.66 5.11 -14.25
C PHE A 67 -5.33 5.83 -15.56
N ALA A 68 -5.71 7.10 -15.70
CA ALA A 68 -5.34 7.89 -16.89
C ALA A 68 -3.84 8.20 -16.93
N ARG A 69 -3.20 8.32 -15.76
CA ARG A 69 -1.79 8.74 -15.63
C ARG A 69 -0.82 7.59 -15.45
N ASN A 70 -1.30 6.36 -15.28
CA ASN A 70 -0.46 5.20 -15.03
C ASN A 70 -0.83 4.04 -15.94
N GLN A 71 0.17 3.32 -16.42
CA GLN A 71 -0.04 2.07 -17.14
C GLN A 71 0.05 0.92 -16.14
N VAL A 72 -1.10 0.45 -15.67
CA VAL A 72 -1.19 -0.62 -14.67
C VAL A 72 -1.22 -1.96 -15.41
N ARG A 73 -0.09 -2.67 -15.39
CA ARG A 73 0.04 -3.98 -16.03
C ARG A 73 -0.43 -5.12 -15.13
N GLN A 74 -0.16 -4.99 -13.83
CA GLN A 74 -0.62 -5.94 -12.83
C GLN A 74 -1.04 -5.18 -11.58
N MET A 75 -2.17 -5.56 -11.00
CA MET A 75 -2.67 -4.99 -9.77
C MET A 75 -3.24 -6.07 -8.85
N TRP A 76 -3.15 -5.82 -7.56
CA TRP A 76 -3.77 -6.65 -6.54
C TRP A 76 -4.53 -5.74 -5.57
N CYS A 77 -5.72 -6.17 -5.19
CA CYS A 77 -6.59 -5.41 -4.29
C CYS A 77 -6.68 -6.13 -2.96
N LEU A 78 -6.25 -5.47 -1.89
CA LEU A 78 -6.28 -6.06 -0.54
C LEU A 78 -7.65 -5.77 0.09
N SER A 79 -8.38 -6.82 0.42
CA SER A 79 -9.71 -6.72 1.00
C SER A 79 -10.01 -7.92 1.88
N THR A 80 -10.60 -7.67 3.05
CA THR A 80 -11.08 -8.75 3.93
C THR A 80 -12.22 -9.56 3.32
N LYS A 81 -12.80 -9.06 2.22
CA LYS A 81 -13.88 -9.73 1.48
C LYS A 81 -13.38 -10.66 0.38
N ALA A 82 -12.08 -10.67 0.11
CA ALA A 82 -11.52 -11.46 -0.97
C ALA A 82 -11.58 -12.96 -0.68
N PRO A 83 -11.81 -13.79 -1.71
CA PRO A 83 -11.93 -15.24 -1.52
C PRO A 83 -10.59 -15.97 -1.46
N ARG A 84 -9.48 -15.31 -1.80
CA ARG A 84 -8.16 -15.92 -1.90
C ARG A 84 -7.17 -15.30 -0.93
N CYS A 85 -6.23 -16.11 -0.45
CA CYS A 85 -5.12 -15.64 0.38
C CYS A 85 -4.14 -14.80 -0.44
N TYR A 86 -3.62 -13.75 0.16
CA TYR A 86 -2.67 -12.85 -0.51
C TYR A 86 -1.38 -13.55 -0.96
N THR A 87 -1.03 -14.67 -0.33
CA THR A 87 0.15 -15.44 -0.73
C THR A 87 -0.04 -16.24 -2.01
N GLU A 88 -1.28 -16.40 -2.47
CA GLU A 88 -1.59 -17.08 -3.73
C GLU A 88 -1.39 -16.18 -4.95
N ALA A 89 -1.25 -14.87 -4.73
CA ALA A 89 -0.96 -13.94 -5.81
C ALA A 89 0.49 -14.08 -6.28
N ASN A 90 0.71 -13.97 -7.57
CA ASN A 90 2.05 -13.94 -8.16
C ASN A 90 2.43 -12.49 -8.43
N TYR A 91 3.14 -11.88 -7.49
CA TYR A 91 3.50 -10.47 -7.57
C TYR A 91 4.67 -10.28 -8.54
N GLU A 92 4.46 -9.45 -9.56
CA GLU A 92 5.49 -9.08 -10.52
C GLU A 92 6.13 -7.74 -10.11
N ASP A 93 7.36 -7.52 -10.54
CA ASP A 93 8.00 -6.22 -10.33
C ASP A 93 7.22 -5.14 -11.07
N GLY A 94 7.01 -4.02 -10.39
CA GLY A 94 6.20 -2.93 -10.91
C GLY A 94 4.70 -3.07 -10.68
N CYS A 95 4.22 -4.12 -10.01
CA CYS A 95 2.80 -4.28 -9.73
C CYS A 95 2.29 -3.20 -8.77
N TYR A 96 0.98 -3.00 -8.81
CA TYR A 96 0.27 -2.02 -7.99
C TYR A 96 -0.54 -2.74 -6.92
N LEU A 97 -0.35 -2.34 -5.66
CA LEU A 97 -1.03 -2.92 -4.51
C LEU A 97 -2.02 -1.88 -3.97
N PHE A 98 -3.31 -2.16 -4.10
CA PHE A 98 -4.39 -1.25 -3.72
C PHE A 98 -4.91 -1.54 -2.34
N PHE A 99 -5.01 -0.50 -1.52
CA PHE A 99 -5.53 -0.56 -0.16
C PHE A 99 -6.61 0.49 0.01
N GLY A 100 -7.70 0.14 0.67
CA GLY A 100 -8.80 1.05 0.93
C GLY A 100 -8.62 1.89 2.18
N LYS A 101 -9.57 2.78 2.42
CA LYS A 101 -9.58 3.62 3.62
C LYS A 101 -9.80 2.78 4.88
N GLU A 102 -9.36 3.33 6.00
CA GLU A 102 -9.33 2.60 7.28
C GLU A 102 -10.71 2.13 7.74
N THR A 103 -11.75 2.93 7.49
CA THR A 103 -13.10 2.63 7.97
C THR A 103 -13.89 1.65 7.12
N LYS A 104 -13.72 1.68 5.79
CA LYS A 104 -14.57 0.93 4.87
C LYS A 104 -13.84 0.05 3.86
N GLY A 105 -12.50 0.18 3.76
CA GLY A 105 -11.75 -0.53 2.74
C GLY A 105 -11.97 0.05 1.34
N LEU A 106 -11.68 -0.76 0.33
CA LEU A 106 -11.88 -0.37 -1.06
C LEU A 106 -13.37 -0.32 -1.42
N PRO A 107 -13.77 0.58 -2.34
CA PRO A 107 -15.16 0.67 -2.77
C PRO A 107 -15.67 -0.67 -3.33
N GLU A 108 -16.91 -1.03 -3.00
CA GLU A 108 -17.49 -2.31 -3.43
C GLU A 108 -17.56 -2.45 -4.96
N GLY A 109 -17.89 -1.38 -5.66
CA GLY A 109 -17.90 -1.38 -7.13
C GLY A 109 -16.52 -1.62 -7.72
N PHE A 110 -15.48 -1.06 -7.09
CA PHE A 110 -14.09 -1.30 -7.50
C PHE A 110 -13.69 -2.76 -7.27
N LEU A 111 -14.03 -3.34 -6.11
CA LEU A 111 -13.76 -4.74 -5.80
C LEU A 111 -14.48 -5.67 -6.79
N ALA A 112 -15.75 -5.38 -7.10
CA ALA A 112 -16.51 -6.17 -8.04
C ALA A 112 -15.90 -6.13 -9.45
N ALA A 113 -15.44 -4.96 -9.89
CA ALA A 113 -14.81 -4.81 -11.19
C ALA A 113 -13.44 -5.50 -11.28
N HIS A 114 -12.78 -5.73 -10.13
CA HIS A 114 -11.46 -6.35 -10.03
C HIS A 114 -11.47 -7.60 -9.16
N PHE A 115 -12.55 -8.36 -9.23
CA PHE A 115 -12.76 -9.54 -8.37
C PHE A 115 -11.60 -10.52 -8.43
N ASP A 116 -11.08 -10.78 -9.62
CA ASP A 116 -10.01 -11.76 -9.82
C ASP A 116 -8.67 -11.30 -9.24
N GLU A 117 -8.51 -10.01 -9.01
CA GLU A 117 -7.30 -9.42 -8.42
C GLU A 117 -7.43 -9.20 -6.91
N CYS A 118 -8.55 -9.59 -6.30
CA CYS A 118 -8.76 -9.41 -4.87
C CYS A 118 -8.11 -10.54 -4.07
N VAL A 119 -7.34 -10.17 -3.06
CA VAL A 119 -6.68 -11.10 -2.14
C VAL A 119 -6.79 -10.58 -0.71
N ARG A 120 -6.64 -11.46 0.26
CA ARG A 120 -6.75 -11.10 1.66
C ARG A 120 -5.60 -11.63 2.50
N ILE A 121 -5.28 -10.91 3.57
CA ILE A 121 -4.38 -11.40 4.61
C ILE A 121 -5.21 -12.28 5.55
N PRO A 122 -4.77 -13.53 5.84
CA PRO A 122 -5.50 -14.40 6.75
C PRO A 122 -5.56 -13.80 8.16
N MET A 123 -6.72 -13.92 8.78
CA MET A 123 -6.97 -13.49 10.16
C MET A 123 -7.87 -14.48 10.85
N ARG A 124 -7.91 -14.41 12.17
CA ARG A 124 -8.89 -15.18 12.95
C ARG A 124 -10.30 -14.73 12.54
N GLU A 125 -11.24 -15.66 12.62
CA GLU A 125 -12.62 -15.46 12.17
C GLU A 125 -13.29 -14.25 12.85
N ASP A 126 -13.00 -14.03 14.12
CA ASP A 126 -13.57 -12.95 14.91
C ASP A 126 -12.87 -11.59 14.74
N ALA A 127 -11.78 -11.54 14.00
CA ALA A 127 -11.06 -10.30 13.72
C ALA A 127 -11.65 -9.61 12.49
N ARG A 128 -11.78 -8.27 12.55
CA ARG A 128 -12.36 -7.48 11.44
C ARG A 128 -11.34 -7.10 10.38
N SER A 129 -10.22 -6.53 10.82
CA SER A 129 -9.18 -6.03 9.91
C SER A 129 -7.89 -5.80 10.68
N LEU A 130 -6.79 -5.71 9.94
CA LEU A 130 -5.53 -5.21 10.46
C LEU A 130 -5.51 -3.68 10.35
N ASN A 131 -4.69 -3.05 11.17
CA ASN A 131 -4.32 -1.64 10.95
C ASN A 131 -3.79 -1.49 9.52
N LEU A 132 -4.16 -0.40 8.84
CA LEU A 132 -3.83 -0.19 7.44
C LEU A 132 -2.32 -0.25 7.19
N SER A 133 -1.51 0.42 8.01
CA SER A 133 -0.06 0.45 7.80
C SER A 133 0.56 -0.94 8.00
N ASN A 134 0.01 -1.75 8.90
CA ASN A 134 0.44 -3.13 9.08
C ASN A 134 0.07 -3.99 7.86
N ALA A 135 -1.13 -3.84 7.34
CA ALA A 135 -1.57 -4.57 6.15
C ALA A 135 -0.67 -4.24 4.94
N VAL A 136 -0.31 -2.97 4.77
CA VAL A 136 0.60 -2.54 3.71
C VAL A 136 1.97 -3.20 3.87
N ALA A 137 2.56 -3.14 5.07
CA ALA A 137 3.88 -3.73 5.33
C ALA A 137 3.88 -5.24 5.08
N VAL A 138 2.88 -5.94 5.60
CA VAL A 138 2.76 -7.40 5.41
C VAL A 138 2.70 -7.75 3.93
N THR A 139 1.87 -7.05 3.16
CA THR A 139 1.68 -7.31 1.73
C THR A 139 2.92 -6.97 0.92
N VAL A 140 3.52 -5.81 1.18
CA VAL A 140 4.75 -5.37 0.50
C VAL A 140 5.86 -6.40 0.71
N PHE A 141 6.07 -6.87 1.95
CA PHE A 141 7.14 -7.82 2.22
C PHE A 141 6.86 -9.21 1.65
N GLU A 142 5.61 -9.63 1.51
CA GLU A 142 5.30 -10.87 0.78
C GLU A 142 5.65 -10.72 -0.71
N ALA A 143 5.27 -9.61 -1.32
CA ALA A 143 5.62 -9.35 -2.72
C ALA A 143 7.14 -9.31 -2.92
N LEU A 144 7.86 -8.63 -2.03
CA LEU A 144 9.32 -8.57 -2.08
C LEU A 144 9.96 -9.94 -1.87
N ARG A 145 9.41 -10.76 -0.97
CA ARG A 145 9.89 -12.13 -0.77
C ARG A 145 9.80 -12.93 -2.05
N GLN A 146 8.68 -12.84 -2.76
CA GLN A 146 8.51 -13.55 -4.05
C GLN A 146 9.49 -13.07 -5.10
N LEU A 147 9.89 -11.80 -5.04
CA LEU A 147 10.85 -11.19 -5.97
C LEU A 147 12.30 -11.34 -5.51
N SER A 148 12.56 -12.03 -4.40
CA SER A 148 13.87 -12.23 -3.80
C SER A 148 14.51 -10.92 -3.32
N PHE A 149 13.72 -10.00 -2.79
CA PHE A 149 14.15 -8.75 -2.15
C PHE A 149 15.10 -7.91 -3.02
N PRO A 150 14.72 -7.54 -4.25
CA PRO A 150 15.63 -6.88 -5.18
C PRO A 150 16.12 -5.53 -4.63
N GLY A 151 17.42 -5.34 -4.64
CA GLY A 151 18.05 -4.10 -4.18
C GLY A 151 18.06 -3.90 -2.68
N LEU A 152 17.62 -4.89 -1.88
CA LEU A 152 17.57 -4.78 -0.44
C LEU A 152 18.70 -5.57 0.20
N LYS A 153 19.20 -5.06 1.32
CA LYS A 153 20.20 -5.74 2.13
C LYS A 153 19.49 -6.70 3.08
N ASP A 154 19.76 -7.97 2.95
CA ASP A 154 19.08 -9.05 3.69
C ASP A 154 19.94 -9.72 4.77
N TYR A 155 21.08 -9.12 5.11
CA TYR A 155 22.01 -9.63 6.11
C TYR A 155 22.58 -8.48 6.95
N GLY A 156 23.08 -8.83 8.12
CA GLY A 156 23.76 -7.90 9.01
C GLY A 156 24.96 -8.54 9.67
N LYS A 157 25.67 -7.77 10.49
CA LYS A 157 26.75 -8.27 11.35
C LYS A 157 26.35 -8.07 12.80
N MET A 158 26.34 -9.16 13.53
CA MET A 158 26.21 -9.11 14.99
C MET A 158 27.58 -8.79 15.58
N ARG A 159 27.60 -7.98 16.64
CA ARG A 159 28.83 -7.80 17.42
C ARG A 159 28.98 -9.03 18.29
N GLY A 160 30.10 -9.69 18.11
CA GLY A 160 30.49 -10.84 18.93
C GLY A 160 30.91 -10.44 20.32
#